data_76892eedf91a6caa90027dc945a2ad72
#
_entry.id   76892eedf91a6caa90027dc945a2ad72
#
_cell.length_a   1.000
_cell.length_b   1.000
_cell.length_c   1.000
_cell.angle_alpha   90.00
_cell.angle_beta   90.00
_cell.angle_gamma   90.00
#
_symmetry.space_group_name_H-M   'P 1'
#
loop_
_entity.id
_entity.type
_entity.pdbx_description
1 polymer ?
#
loop_
_entity_poly.entity_id
_entity_poly.type
_entity_poly.pdbx_seq_one_letter_code
_entity_poly.pdbx_strand_id
1 'polypeptide(L)'
;VSDENDTTSSRGHWGSRWGFILAAAGSAVGLGNIWKFPYITGENGGGLFVLIYLACIAFVGLPIMLAEIMIGRAAQKQPVGAFRKLQGKDTPWTVVGWFGIVAGFIILSYYIVVAGWSMDFALKSVLNFTEPVEKVATIEAKSFRSTSSDEQLRSYLAEIRAKHQSRQEIESIHRSVKPSVWEMHSIWQEVLKNQPTRSYSEDPQLAKAIPLAQSKIAEKARVEKRSLADALTHYQQMDIQEVSDEAEAAKRREIIAAKVGEIFGATASDGWTSSFWATLFMAITIIIVAGGVSRGIERACKVLMPLLIALILVMVVYGVFQPGFEEAVRFVFEPDASKLRPSGVLEALGHAFFTL
;
A
#
# COMPACT_ATOMS: atom_id res chain seq x y z
N VAL A 1 56.80 5.81 18.98
CA VAL A 1 56.28 6.85 18.07
C VAL A 1 56.26 6.21 16.71
N SER A 2 55.14 5.68 16.30
CA SER A 2 54.87 5.25 14.94
C SER A 2 53.65 6.03 14.46
N ASP A 3 53.89 6.97 13.56
CA ASP A 3 52.92 7.71 12.79
C ASP A 3 52.03 6.67 12.03
N GLU A 4 50.85 6.39 12.55
CA GLU A 4 49.79 5.80 11.76
C GLU A 4 49.37 6.88 10.72
N ASN A 5 49.84 6.70 9.51
CA ASN A 5 49.38 7.39 8.34
C ASN A 5 47.84 7.26 8.26
N ASP A 6 47.15 8.21 8.85
CA ASP A 6 45.70 8.41 8.68
C ASP A 6 45.50 8.90 7.25
N THR A 7 45.47 7.94 6.30
CA THR A 7 44.97 8.20 4.95
C THR A 7 43.50 8.55 5.13
N THR A 8 43.24 9.82 5.38
CA THR A 8 41.92 10.42 5.29
C THR A 8 41.45 10.23 3.85
N SER A 9 40.85 9.08 3.56
CA SER A 9 40.09 8.91 2.32
C SER A 9 39.06 10.02 2.32
N SER A 10 39.18 10.94 1.38
CA SER A 10 38.27 12.09 1.27
C SER A 10 36.87 11.54 1.00
N ARG A 11 36.10 11.39 2.08
CA ARG A 11 34.70 11.02 1.95
C ARG A 11 33.99 12.12 1.18
N GLY A 12 33.15 11.73 0.22
CA GLY A 12 32.34 12.66 -0.51
C GLY A 12 31.45 13.45 0.45
N HIS A 13 31.57 14.77 0.38
CA HIS A 13 30.71 15.71 1.11
C HIS A 13 29.58 16.16 0.21
N TRP A 14 28.44 16.55 0.81
CA TRP A 14 27.37 17.19 0.07
C TRP A 14 27.85 18.52 -0.52
N GLY A 15 27.63 18.71 -1.80
CA GLY A 15 28.08 19.94 -2.50
C GLY A 15 27.22 21.17 -2.16
N SER A 16 25.99 20.94 -1.65
CA SER A 16 25.09 22.05 -1.28
C SER A 16 24.10 21.62 -0.20
N ARG A 17 23.57 22.60 0.56
CA ARG A 17 22.49 22.39 1.53
C ARG A 17 21.22 21.85 0.85
N TRP A 18 20.88 22.39 -0.32
CA TRP A 18 19.74 21.92 -1.10
C TRP A 18 19.92 20.49 -1.59
N GLY A 19 21.14 20.11 -1.99
CA GLY A 19 21.44 18.72 -2.35
C GLY A 19 21.19 17.75 -1.20
N PHE A 20 21.58 18.10 0.01
CA PHE A 20 21.30 17.32 1.21
C PHE A 20 19.79 17.23 1.52
N ILE A 21 19.08 18.37 1.48
CA ILE A 21 17.62 18.41 1.75
C ILE A 21 16.86 17.55 0.72
N LEU A 22 17.18 17.69 -0.57
CA LEU A 22 16.54 16.91 -1.62
C LEU A 22 16.86 15.43 -1.52
N ALA A 23 18.07 15.07 -1.09
CA ALA A 23 18.42 13.67 -0.88
C ALA A 23 17.70 13.08 0.34
N ALA A 24 17.61 13.83 1.45
CA ALA A 24 16.85 13.41 2.63
C ALA A 24 15.36 13.29 2.30
N ALA A 25 14.77 14.26 1.59
CA ALA A 25 13.40 14.16 1.10
C ALA A 25 13.20 12.96 0.16
N GLY A 26 14.16 12.70 -0.75
CA GLY A 26 14.11 11.57 -1.67
C GLY A 26 14.25 10.21 -0.99
N SER A 27 14.96 10.16 0.13
CA SER A 27 15.02 8.97 0.98
C SER A 27 13.66 8.70 1.67
N ALA A 28 12.99 9.77 2.13
CA ALA A 28 11.70 9.66 2.82
C ALA A 28 10.54 9.39 1.86
N VAL A 29 10.57 9.93 0.63
CA VAL A 29 9.50 9.72 -0.37
C VAL A 29 9.78 8.47 -1.18
N GLY A 30 9.32 7.35 -0.68
CA GLY A 30 9.45 6.05 -1.33
C GLY A 30 8.16 5.57 -2.01
N LEU A 31 8.26 4.43 -2.66
CA LEU A 31 7.13 3.74 -3.29
C LEU A 31 6.00 3.46 -2.30
N GLY A 32 6.34 3.17 -1.03
CA GLY A 32 5.38 2.97 0.04
C GLY A 32 4.44 4.15 0.26
N ASN A 33 4.95 5.38 0.13
CA ASN A 33 4.16 6.59 0.35
C ASN A 33 3.23 6.92 -0.82
N ILE A 34 3.62 6.52 -2.03
CA ILE A 34 2.85 6.86 -3.23
C ILE A 34 1.72 5.85 -3.48
N TRP A 35 1.95 4.57 -3.25
CA TRP A 35 0.95 3.54 -3.55
C TRP A 35 0.29 2.94 -2.30
N LYS A 36 1.08 2.60 -1.27
CA LYS A 36 0.58 1.87 -0.10
C LYS A 36 -0.10 2.79 0.92
N PHE A 37 0.44 3.98 1.14
CA PHE A 37 -0.11 4.93 2.11
C PHE A 37 -1.56 5.36 1.78
N PRO A 38 -1.91 5.75 0.53
CA PRO A 38 -3.29 6.07 0.19
C PRO A 38 -4.25 4.89 0.41
N TYR A 39 -3.81 3.67 0.09
CA TYR A 39 -4.59 2.46 0.34
C TYR A 39 -4.85 2.24 1.83
N ILE A 40 -3.81 2.28 2.68
CA ILE A 40 -3.95 2.13 4.13
C ILE A 40 -4.79 3.25 4.73
N THR A 41 -4.63 4.48 4.26
CA THR A 41 -5.45 5.62 4.65
C THR A 41 -6.93 5.36 4.39
N GLY A 42 -7.25 4.81 3.21
CA GLY A 42 -8.60 4.38 2.85
C GLY A 42 -9.17 3.32 3.78
N GLU A 43 -8.38 2.33 4.12
CA GLU A 43 -8.77 1.21 5.00
C GLU A 43 -8.98 1.65 6.48
N ASN A 44 -8.31 2.73 6.93
CA ASN A 44 -8.31 3.17 8.33
C ASN A 44 -9.06 4.48 8.58
N GLY A 45 -10.00 4.87 7.70
CA GLY A 45 -10.91 5.99 7.96
C GLY A 45 -10.38 7.37 7.57
N GLY A 46 -9.46 7.44 6.62
CA GLY A 46 -9.10 8.71 5.97
C GLY A 46 -8.29 9.66 6.85
N GLY A 47 -8.79 10.89 7.00
CA GLY A 47 -8.05 11.99 7.60
C GLY A 47 -7.58 11.77 9.02
N LEU A 48 -8.34 11.05 9.85
CA LEU A 48 -7.90 10.76 11.22
C LEU A 48 -6.67 9.84 11.24
N PHE A 49 -6.60 8.86 10.35
CA PHE A 49 -5.40 8.03 10.20
C PHE A 49 -4.19 8.88 9.79
N VAL A 50 -4.37 9.84 8.87
CA VAL A 50 -3.30 10.77 8.45
C VAL A 50 -2.81 11.59 9.64
N LEU A 51 -3.71 12.11 10.48
CA LEU A 51 -3.33 12.87 11.67
C LEU A 51 -2.52 12.03 12.67
N ILE A 52 -2.93 10.77 12.91
CA ILE A 52 -2.19 9.84 13.78
C ILE A 52 -0.82 9.53 13.17
N TYR A 53 -0.76 9.28 11.88
CA TYR A 53 0.50 9.06 11.18
C TYR A 53 1.46 10.26 11.32
N LEU A 54 0.96 11.49 11.14
CA LEU A 54 1.76 12.70 11.35
C LEU A 54 2.22 12.84 12.82
N ALA A 55 1.38 12.49 13.78
CA ALA A 55 1.77 12.44 15.19
C ALA A 55 2.87 11.38 15.43
N CYS A 56 2.75 10.18 14.86
CA CYS A 56 3.80 9.15 14.93
C CYS A 56 5.12 9.63 14.33
N ILE A 57 5.09 10.33 13.18
CA ILE A 57 6.29 10.94 12.60
C ILE A 57 6.88 11.97 13.56
N ALA A 58 6.07 12.88 14.10
CA ALA A 58 6.56 13.98 14.94
C ALA A 58 7.16 13.48 16.26
N PHE A 59 6.51 12.53 16.93
CA PHE A 59 6.91 12.09 18.27
C PHE A 59 7.84 10.89 18.31
N VAL A 60 7.86 10.08 17.27
CA VAL A 60 8.69 8.86 17.21
C VAL A 60 9.70 8.95 16.06
N GLY A 61 9.25 9.22 14.87
CA GLY A 61 10.07 9.22 13.68
C GLY A 61 11.15 10.28 13.70
N LEU A 62 10.81 11.55 13.93
CA LEU A 62 11.79 12.65 13.97
C LEU A 62 12.88 12.46 15.03
N PRO A 63 12.59 12.09 16.30
CA PRO A 63 13.62 11.81 17.27
C PRO A 63 14.60 10.69 16.85
N ILE A 64 14.10 9.63 16.24
CA ILE A 64 14.92 8.51 15.76
C ILE A 64 15.82 8.97 14.61
N MET A 65 15.26 9.64 13.60
CA MET A 65 16.01 10.19 12.48
C MET A 65 17.11 11.16 12.94
N LEU A 66 16.80 12.04 13.91
CA LEU A 66 17.79 12.95 14.49
C LEU A 66 18.91 12.18 15.20
N ALA A 67 18.58 11.13 15.96
CA ALA A 67 19.57 10.28 16.61
C ALA A 67 20.48 9.58 15.59
N GLU A 68 19.95 9.04 14.51
CA GLU A 68 20.71 8.42 13.43
C GLU A 68 21.67 9.40 12.74
N ILE A 69 21.16 10.60 12.41
CA ILE A 69 21.99 11.66 11.82
C ILE A 69 23.11 12.07 12.78
N MET A 70 22.82 12.20 14.08
CA MET A 70 23.83 12.56 15.10
C MET A 70 24.90 11.48 15.21
N ILE A 71 24.52 10.19 15.27
CA ILE A 71 25.46 9.06 15.30
C ILE A 71 26.33 9.05 14.05
N GLY A 72 25.71 9.18 12.88
CA GLY A 72 26.43 9.22 11.60
C GLY A 72 27.42 10.37 11.51
N ARG A 73 26.99 11.58 11.96
CA ARG A 73 27.82 12.78 11.97
C ARG A 73 29.00 12.69 12.96
N ALA A 74 28.77 12.15 14.16
CA ALA A 74 29.79 12.01 15.18
C ALA A 74 30.81 10.92 14.81
N ALA A 75 30.35 9.81 14.29
CA ALA A 75 31.20 8.66 13.97
C ALA A 75 31.95 8.82 12.64
N GLN A 76 31.35 9.41 11.64
CA GLN A 76 31.87 9.50 10.26
C GLN A 76 32.27 8.11 9.71
N LYS A 77 31.53 7.09 10.05
CA LYS A 77 31.75 5.69 9.64
C LYS A 77 30.44 5.01 9.24
N GLN A 78 30.54 3.91 8.51
CA GLN A 78 29.39 3.05 8.21
C GLN A 78 28.75 2.51 9.53
N PRO A 79 27.47 2.02 9.52
CA PRO A 79 26.74 1.74 10.75
C PRO A 79 27.50 0.91 11.81
N VAL A 80 28.07 -0.23 11.43
CA VAL A 80 28.85 -1.07 12.37
C VAL A 80 30.09 -0.35 12.91
N GLY A 81 30.81 0.36 12.02
CA GLY A 81 31.96 1.15 12.37
C GLY A 81 31.64 2.37 13.23
N ALA A 82 30.42 2.91 13.10
CA ALA A 82 29.94 4.01 13.92
C ALA A 82 29.79 3.61 15.37
N PHE A 83 29.13 2.49 15.64
CA PHE A 83 29.00 1.95 17.01
C PHE A 83 30.34 1.57 17.61
N ARG A 84 31.26 0.93 16.84
CA ARG A 84 32.62 0.60 17.31
C ARG A 84 33.41 1.86 17.67
N LYS A 85 33.28 2.93 16.92
CA LYS A 85 34.01 4.18 17.19
C LYS A 85 33.49 4.90 18.44
N LEU A 86 32.16 4.91 18.63
CA LEU A 86 31.51 5.67 19.70
C LEU A 86 31.50 4.93 21.04
N GLN A 87 31.42 3.59 21.01
CA GLN A 87 31.24 2.76 22.20
C GLN A 87 32.40 1.78 22.49
N GLY A 88 33.41 1.73 21.61
CA GLY A 88 34.51 0.80 21.71
C GLY A 88 34.38 -0.46 20.85
N LYS A 89 35.50 -1.21 20.70
CA LYS A 89 35.58 -2.35 19.75
C LYS A 89 34.70 -3.53 20.14
N ASP A 90 34.55 -3.82 21.44
CA ASP A 90 33.90 -5.03 21.97
C ASP A 90 32.49 -4.74 22.52
N THR A 91 31.84 -3.73 22.00
CA THR A 91 30.50 -3.34 22.44
C THR A 91 29.41 -4.19 21.78
N PRO A 92 28.37 -4.62 22.53
CA PRO A 92 27.21 -5.31 21.95
C PRO A 92 26.40 -4.43 20.99
N TRP A 93 26.55 -3.12 21.08
CA TRP A 93 25.85 -2.16 20.19
C TRP A 93 26.23 -2.30 18.71
N THR A 94 27.34 -2.95 18.38
CA THR A 94 27.69 -3.28 16.99
C THR A 94 26.66 -4.18 16.31
N VAL A 95 25.89 -4.96 17.08
CA VAL A 95 24.79 -5.80 16.58
C VAL A 95 23.67 -4.96 15.98
N VAL A 96 23.38 -3.78 16.54
CA VAL A 96 22.41 -2.84 15.99
C VAL A 96 22.82 -2.37 14.59
N GLY A 97 24.12 -2.07 14.40
CA GLY A 97 24.65 -1.73 13.08
C GLY A 97 24.53 -2.85 12.05
N TRP A 98 24.71 -4.10 12.48
CA TRP A 98 24.50 -5.27 11.63
C TRP A 98 23.03 -5.49 11.28
N PHE A 99 22.11 -5.32 12.22
CA PHE A 99 20.67 -5.39 11.94
C PHE A 99 20.26 -4.36 10.91
N GLY A 100 20.78 -3.13 10.99
CA GLY A 100 20.51 -2.10 9.98
C GLY A 100 20.98 -2.50 8.58
N ILE A 101 22.18 -3.10 8.47
CA ILE A 101 22.70 -3.58 7.17
C ILE A 101 21.85 -4.72 6.61
N VAL A 102 21.51 -5.72 7.45
CA VAL A 102 20.68 -6.87 7.02
C VAL A 102 19.28 -6.41 6.62
N ALA A 103 18.67 -5.54 7.42
CA ALA A 103 17.34 -4.97 7.10
C ALA A 103 17.38 -4.18 5.76
N GLY A 104 18.40 -3.35 5.57
CA GLY A 104 18.59 -2.61 4.32
C GLY A 104 18.77 -3.54 3.12
N PHE A 105 19.50 -4.64 3.26
CA PHE A 105 19.67 -5.64 2.21
C PHE A 105 18.34 -6.33 1.84
N ILE A 106 17.56 -6.75 2.84
CA ILE A 106 16.26 -7.39 2.64
C ILE A 106 15.29 -6.41 1.94
N ILE A 107 15.23 -5.16 2.43
CA ILE A 107 14.38 -4.13 1.84
C ILE A 107 14.79 -3.88 0.38
N LEU A 108 16.08 -3.70 0.11
CA LEU A 108 16.59 -3.46 -1.23
C LEU A 108 16.25 -4.61 -2.19
N SER A 109 16.37 -5.86 -1.74
CA SER A 109 16.05 -7.04 -2.55
C SER A 109 14.59 -7.05 -3.02
N TYR A 110 13.68 -6.67 -2.15
CA TYR A 110 12.25 -6.53 -2.50
C TYR A 110 11.99 -5.32 -3.41
N TYR A 111 12.54 -4.17 -3.04
CA TYR A 111 12.29 -2.91 -3.76
C TYR A 111 12.80 -2.91 -5.19
N ILE A 112 13.91 -3.59 -5.46
CA ILE A 112 14.45 -3.70 -6.81
C ILE A 112 13.46 -4.35 -7.76
N VAL A 113 12.77 -5.40 -7.33
CA VAL A 113 11.77 -6.10 -8.16
C VAL A 113 10.59 -5.17 -8.45
N VAL A 114 10.06 -4.52 -7.42
CA VAL A 114 8.90 -3.61 -7.57
C VAL A 114 9.27 -2.38 -8.40
N ALA A 115 10.48 -1.84 -8.23
CA ALA A 115 10.98 -0.75 -9.06
C ALA A 115 11.17 -1.17 -10.52
N GLY A 116 11.62 -2.41 -10.76
CA GLY A 116 11.69 -3.00 -12.09
C GLY A 116 10.31 -3.06 -12.76
N TRP A 117 9.29 -3.55 -12.05
CA TRP A 117 7.91 -3.53 -12.56
C TRP A 117 7.43 -2.12 -12.87
N SER A 118 7.75 -1.14 -12.02
CA SER A 118 7.38 0.26 -12.27
C SER A 118 7.99 0.80 -13.55
N MET A 119 9.23 0.42 -13.88
CA MET A 119 9.87 0.78 -15.15
C MET A 119 9.19 0.11 -16.35
N ASP A 120 8.85 -1.18 -16.25
CA ASP A 120 8.13 -1.91 -17.30
C ASP A 120 6.77 -1.25 -17.59
N PHE A 121 6.01 -0.97 -16.53
CA PHE A 121 4.71 -0.30 -16.66
C PHE A 121 4.82 1.14 -17.17
N ALA A 122 5.86 1.87 -16.82
CA ALA A 122 6.10 3.21 -17.34
C ALA A 122 6.33 3.15 -18.87
N LEU A 123 7.13 2.19 -19.35
CA LEU A 123 7.33 1.99 -20.78
C LEU A 123 6.06 1.56 -21.49
N LYS A 124 5.33 0.59 -20.93
CA LYS A 124 4.05 0.14 -21.46
C LYS A 124 3.02 1.28 -21.53
N SER A 125 2.99 2.17 -20.53
CA SER A 125 2.11 3.34 -20.54
C SER A 125 2.44 4.33 -21.66
N VAL A 126 3.71 4.58 -21.89
CA VAL A 126 4.16 5.42 -23.03
C VAL A 126 3.79 4.78 -24.38
N LEU A 127 3.82 3.46 -24.47
CA LEU A 127 3.44 2.70 -25.67
C LEU A 127 1.93 2.48 -25.81
N ASN A 128 1.11 3.16 -24.96
CA ASN A 128 -0.35 3.08 -25.00
C ASN A 128 -0.93 1.66 -24.89
N PHE A 129 -0.34 0.81 -24.05
CA PHE A 129 -0.84 -0.57 -23.88
C PHE A 129 -2.28 -0.65 -23.34
N THR A 130 -2.77 0.43 -22.71
CA THR A 130 -4.12 0.52 -22.17
C THR A 130 -5.17 0.82 -23.22
N GLU A 131 -4.80 1.37 -24.38
CA GLU A 131 -5.75 1.71 -25.45
C GLU A 131 -6.56 0.50 -25.96
N PRO A 132 -5.94 -0.66 -26.23
CA PRO A 132 -6.69 -1.86 -26.58
C PRO A 132 -7.66 -2.32 -25.47
N VAL A 133 -7.22 -2.24 -24.20
CA VAL A 133 -8.04 -2.58 -23.03
C VAL A 133 -9.25 -1.66 -22.92
N GLU A 134 -9.06 -0.36 -23.07
CA GLU A 134 -10.15 0.62 -23.03
C GLU A 134 -11.15 0.43 -24.17
N LYS A 135 -10.67 0.16 -25.39
CA LYS A 135 -11.55 -0.12 -26.53
C LYS A 135 -12.39 -1.36 -26.30
N VAL A 136 -11.78 -2.45 -25.85
CA VAL A 136 -12.50 -3.69 -25.52
C VAL A 136 -13.50 -3.45 -24.39
N ALA A 137 -13.09 -2.81 -23.31
CA ALA A 137 -13.96 -2.51 -22.18
C ALA A 137 -15.14 -1.64 -22.58
N THR A 138 -14.95 -0.67 -23.47
CA THR A 138 -16.04 0.19 -23.99
C THR A 138 -17.03 -0.61 -24.83
N ILE A 139 -16.54 -1.50 -25.70
CA ILE A 139 -17.41 -2.36 -26.53
C ILE A 139 -18.20 -3.32 -25.65
N GLU A 140 -17.54 -4.00 -24.72
CA GLU A 140 -18.17 -4.97 -23.83
C GLU A 140 -19.18 -4.30 -22.89
N ALA A 141 -18.89 -3.10 -22.35
CA ALA A 141 -19.80 -2.36 -21.50
C ALA A 141 -21.04 -1.87 -22.26
N LYS A 142 -20.88 -1.39 -23.51
CA LYS A 142 -22.01 -1.02 -24.38
C LYS A 142 -22.85 -2.25 -24.76
N SER A 143 -22.22 -3.37 -25.03
CA SER A 143 -22.93 -4.64 -25.27
C SER A 143 -23.69 -5.06 -24.02
N PHE A 144 -23.10 -5.01 -22.84
CA PHE A 144 -23.80 -5.28 -21.57
C PHE A 144 -25.01 -4.39 -21.39
N ARG A 145 -24.88 -3.07 -21.61
CA ARG A 145 -25.99 -2.10 -21.55
C ARG A 145 -27.12 -2.48 -22.50
N SER A 146 -26.81 -2.81 -23.75
CA SER A 146 -27.81 -3.07 -24.79
C SER A 146 -28.50 -4.43 -24.68
N THR A 147 -27.86 -5.40 -24.00
CA THR A 147 -28.39 -6.77 -23.86
C THR A 147 -29.07 -7.02 -22.52
N SER A 148 -28.82 -6.17 -21.52
CA SER A 148 -29.40 -6.32 -20.17
C SER A 148 -30.77 -5.65 -20.08
N SER A 149 -31.69 -6.28 -19.35
CA SER A 149 -32.98 -5.66 -19.00
C SER A 149 -32.79 -4.58 -17.92
N ASP A 150 -33.77 -3.69 -17.80
CA ASP A 150 -33.79 -2.63 -16.77
C ASP A 150 -33.59 -3.18 -15.36
N GLU A 151 -34.22 -4.32 -15.06
CA GLU A 151 -34.10 -5.00 -13.78
C GLU A 151 -32.67 -5.54 -13.53
N GLN A 152 -32.05 -6.08 -14.58
CA GLN A 152 -30.66 -6.56 -14.50
C GLN A 152 -29.66 -5.43 -14.28
N LEU A 153 -29.84 -4.28 -14.93
CA LEU A 153 -29.01 -3.10 -14.74
C LEU A 153 -29.12 -2.56 -13.30
N ARG A 154 -30.35 -2.46 -12.79
CA ARG A 154 -30.60 -2.02 -11.40
C ARG A 154 -30.00 -3.00 -10.38
N SER A 155 -30.20 -4.29 -10.58
CA SER A 155 -29.64 -5.34 -9.72
C SER A 155 -28.10 -5.32 -9.71
N TYR A 156 -27.48 -5.20 -10.87
CA TYR A 156 -26.01 -5.11 -10.99
C TYR A 156 -25.43 -3.92 -10.23
N LEU A 157 -26.02 -2.73 -10.39
CA LEU A 157 -25.57 -1.55 -9.65
C LEU A 157 -25.83 -1.67 -8.13
N ALA A 158 -26.99 -2.26 -7.76
CA ALA A 158 -27.32 -2.48 -6.36
C ALA A 158 -26.32 -3.43 -5.68
N GLU A 159 -25.87 -4.49 -6.37
CA GLU A 159 -24.85 -5.40 -5.85
C GLU A 159 -23.51 -4.70 -5.63
N ILE A 160 -23.07 -3.88 -6.58
CA ILE A 160 -21.82 -3.10 -6.44
C ILE A 160 -21.92 -2.16 -5.25
N ARG A 161 -23.01 -1.39 -5.14
CA ARG A 161 -23.23 -0.43 -4.04
C ARG A 161 -23.31 -1.15 -2.69
N ALA A 162 -24.08 -2.23 -2.61
CA ALA A 162 -24.21 -3.04 -1.40
C ALA A 162 -22.87 -3.61 -0.93
N LYS A 163 -22.06 -4.10 -1.86
CA LYS A 163 -20.73 -4.61 -1.56
C LYS A 163 -19.81 -3.54 -0.97
N HIS A 164 -19.89 -2.30 -1.47
CA HIS A 164 -19.15 -1.18 -0.91
C HIS A 164 -19.66 -0.78 0.48
N GLN A 165 -20.97 -0.66 0.65
CA GLN A 165 -21.60 -0.26 1.92
C GLN A 165 -21.37 -1.29 3.04
N SER A 166 -21.52 -2.58 2.74
CA SER A 166 -21.38 -3.65 3.73
C SER A 166 -19.93 -3.96 4.10
N ARG A 167 -18.96 -3.60 3.27
CA ARG A 167 -17.55 -4.00 3.45
C ARG A 167 -16.99 -3.60 4.81
N GLN A 168 -17.18 -2.35 5.23
CA GLN A 168 -16.63 -1.84 6.50
C GLN A 168 -17.28 -2.52 7.72
N GLU A 169 -18.59 -2.72 7.69
CA GLU A 169 -19.34 -3.37 8.76
C GLU A 169 -18.97 -4.85 8.86
N ILE A 170 -18.86 -5.56 7.73
CA ILE A 170 -18.41 -6.95 7.66
C ILE A 170 -16.98 -7.10 8.21
N GLU A 171 -16.08 -6.19 7.87
CA GLU A 171 -14.73 -6.22 8.40
C GLU A 171 -14.69 -6.00 9.91
N SER A 172 -15.57 -5.17 10.46
CA SER A 172 -15.70 -5.01 11.92
C SER A 172 -16.17 -6.31 12.60
N ILE A 173 -17.09 -7.03 11.96
CA ILE A 173 -17.56 -8.35 12.41
C ILE A 173 -16.39 -9.35 12.42
N HIS A 174 -15.63 -9.41 11.34
CA HIS A 174 -14.46 -10.30 11.25
C HIS A 174 -13.42 -10.04 12.34
N ARG A 175 -13.21 -8.78 12.73
CA ARG A 175 -12.24 -8.40 13.76
C ARG A 175 -12.75 -8.60 15.19
N SER A 176 -14.05 -8.58 15.39
CA SER A 176 -14.63 -8.82 16.72
C SER A 176 -14.39 -10.27 17.22
N VAL A 177 -13.92 -11.15 16.34
CA VAL A 177 -13.65 -12.55 16.62
C VAL A 177 -12.15 -12.83 16.44
N LYS A 178 -11.54 -13.51 17.42
CA LYS A 178 -10.12 -13.90 17.33
C LYS A 178 -9.91 -14.80 16.12
N PRO A 179 -8.78 -14.68 15.39
CA PRO A 179 -8.47 -15.50 14.22
C PRO A 179 -8.59 -17.01 14.49
N SER A 180 -8.16 -17.46 15.68
CA SER A 180 -8.28 -18.86 16.11
C SER A 180 -9.73 -19.40 16.16
N VAL A 181 -10.72 -18.53 16.34
CA VAL A 181 -12.14 -18.94 16.33
C VAL A 181 -12.61 -19.26 14.91
N TRP A 182 -12.18 -18.46 13.92
CA TRP A 182 -12.47 -18.71 12.51
C TRP A 182 -11.77 -19.98 12.02
N GLU A 183 -10.53 -20.19 12.43
CA GLU A 183 -9.76 -21.38 12.13
C GLU A 183 -10.45 -22.64 12.72
N MET A 184 -10.85 -22.62 14.00
CA MET A 184 -11.60 -23.69 14.63
C MET A 184 -12.94 -23.96 13.92
N HIS A 185 -13.63 -22.92 13.46
CA HIS A 185 -14.87 -23.09 12.71
C HIS A 185 -14.62 -23.81 11.36
N SER A 186 -13.58 -23.44 10.62
CA SER A 186 -13.24 -24.09 9.35
C SER A 186 -12.83 -25.56 9.55
N ILE A 187 -12.00 -25.82 10.55
CA ILE A 187 -11.64 -27.21 10.95
C ILE A 187 -12.90 -28.00 11.29
N TRP A 188 -13.84 -27.43 12.03
CA TRP A 188 -15.09 -28.08 12.37
C TRP A 188 -15.94 -28.39 11.13
N GLN A 189 -16.03 -27.46 10.17
CA GLN A 189 -16.74 -27.73 8.91
C GLN A 189 -16.14 -28.91 8.13
N GLU A 190 -14.82 -29.06 8.16
CA GLU A 190 -14.13 -30.18 7.55
C GLU A 190 -14.40 -31.50 8.31
N VAL A 191 -14.42 -31.45 9.64
CA VAL A 191 -14.78 -32.60 10.48
C VAL A 191 -16.22 -33.07 10.20
N LEU A 192 -17.17 -32.13 10.11
CA LEU A 192 -18.57 -32.46 9.78
C LEU A 192 -18.72 -33.09 8.40
N LYS A 193 -17.92 -32.62 7.43
CA LYS A 193 -17.92 -33.23 6.07
C LYS A 193 -17.48 -34.70 6.08
N ASN A 194 -16.50 -35.01 6.93
CA ASN A 194 -15.91 -36.36 6.99
C ASN A 194 -16.55 -37.25 8.06
N GLN A 195 -17.15 -36.67 9.11
CA GLN A 195 -17.79 -37.36 10.23
C GLN A 195 -19.05 -36.59 10.69
N PRO A 196 -20.15 -36.66 9.92
CA PRO A 196 -21.33 -35.81 10.15
C PRO A 196 -22.06 -36.08 11.48
N THR A 197 -21.80 -37.22 12.14
CA THR A 197 -22.39 -37.58 13.43
C THR A 197 -21.64 -37.02 14.64
N ARG A 198 -20.46 -36.42 14.44
CA ARG A 198 -19.65 -35.86 15.50
C ARG A 198 -20.23 -34.54 15.98
N SER A 199 -20.27 -34.33 17.30
CA SER A 199 -20.72 -33.08 17.91
C SER A 199 -19.51 -32.21 18.37
N TYR A 200 -19.57 -30.88 18.12
CA TYR A 200 -18.56 -29.97 18.60
C TYR A 200 -18.58 -29.79 20.13
N SER A 201 -19.67 -30.22 20.81
CA SER A 201 -19.77 -30.18 22.28
C SER A 201 -18.81 -31.15 22.99
N GLU A 202 -18.20 -32.06 22.26
CA GLU A 202 -17.21 -33.00 22.79
C GLU A 202 -15.83 -32.30 23.05
N ASP A 203 -15.57 -31.16 22.40
CA ASP A 203 -14.37 -30.37 22.60
C ASP A 203 -14.73 -29.02 23.27
N PRO A 204 -14.23 -28.71 24.50
CA PRO A 204 -14.57 -27.49 25.22
C PRO A 204 -14.17 -26.20 24.49
N GLN A 205 -13.14 -26.23 23.65
CA GLN A 205 -12.74 -25.07 22.85
C GLN A 205 -13.68 -24.84 21.67
N LEU A 206 -14.04 -25.91 20.96
CA LEU A 206 -15.00 -25.87 19.86
C LEU A 206 -16.41 -25.50 20.36
N ALA A 207 -16.82 -26.01 21.51
CA ALA A 207 -18.12 -25.72 22.13
C ALA A 207 -18.33 -24.21 22.38
N LYS A 208 -17.26 -23.45 22.62
CA LYS A 208 -17.32 -21.98 22.81
C LYS A 208 -17.09 -21.21 21.49
N ALA A 209 -16.19 -21.69 20.65
CA ALA A 209 -15.78 -20.98 19.46
C ALA A 209 -16.79 -21.07 18.32
N ILE A 210 -17.37 -22.25 18.08
CA ILE A 210 -18.26 -22.49 16.94
C ILE A 210 -19.56 -21.68 17.02
N PRO A 211 -20.30 -21.61 18.16
CA PRO A 211 -21.49 -20.77 18.26
C PRO A 211 -21.20 -19.29 18.02
N LEU A 212 -20.05 -18.80 18.51
CA LEU A 212 -19.63 -17.41 18.26
C LEU A 212 -19.35 -17.17 16.77
N ALA A 213 -18.63 -18.04 16.11
CA ALA A 213 -18.39 -17.94 14.67
C ALA A 213 -19.70 -17.97 13.87
N GLN A 214 -20.60 -18.90 14.20
CA GLN A 214 -21.91 -19.02 13.55
C GLN A 214 -22.78 -17.78 13.72
N SER A 215 -22.80 -17.19 14.94
CA SER A 215 -23.55 -15.96 15.20
C SER A 215 -23.00 -14.78 14.36
N LYS A 216 -21.68 -14.70 14.22
CA LYS A 216 -21.03 -13.66 13.42
C LYS A 216 -21.21 -13.86 11.93
N ILE A 217 -21.24 -15.09 11.44
CA ILE A 217 -21.61 -15.42 10.07
C ILE A 217 -23.06 -15.00 9.78
N ALA A 218 -23.98 -15.27 10.70
CA ALA A 218 -25.38 -14.84 10.56
C ALA A 218 -25.51 -13.29 10.57
N GLU A 219 -24.74 -12.61 11.43
CA GLU A 219 -24.68 -11.13 11.47
C GLU A 219 -24.16 -10.56 10.14
N LYS A 220 -23.07 -11.13 9.60
CA LYS A 220 -22.54 -10.75 8.27
C LYS A 220 -23.62 -10.88 7.18
N ALA A 221 -24.31 -12.01 7.13
CA ALA A 221 -25.35 -12.25 6.12
C ALA A 221 -26.53 -11.24 6.28
N ARG A 222 -26.86 -10.81 7.50
CA ARG A 222 -27.87 -9.78 7.73
C ARG A 222 -27.43 -8.42 7.20
N VAL A 223 -26.17 -8.03 7.44
CA VAL A 223 -25.59 -6.78 6.93
C VAL A 223 -25.62 -6.75 5.42
N GLU A 224 -25.16 -7.81 4.78
CA GLU A 224 -25.17 -7.94 3.30
C GLU A 224 -26.59 -7.80 2.74
N LYS A 225 -27.55 -8.52 3.33
CA LYS A 225 -28.95 -8.48 2.91
C LYS A 225 -29.58 -7.09 3.05
N ARG A 226 -29.31 -6.40 4.19
CA ARG A 226 -29.81 -5.03 4.42
C ARG A 226 -29.21 -4.06 3.41
N SER A 227 -27.89 -4.08 3.22
CA SER A 227 -27.19 -3.20 2.27
C SER A 227 -27.69 -3.41 0.83
N LEU A 228 -27.98 -4.65 0.45
CA LEU A 228 -28.56 -4.95 -0.86
C LEU A 228 -29.99 -4.43 -1.01
N ALA A 229 -30.83 -4.57 0.01
CA ALA A 229 -32.20 -4.05 -0.01
C ALA A 229 -32.24 -2.51 -0.13
N ASP A 230 -31.37 -1.83 0.64
CA ASP A 230 -31.26 -0.36 0.60
C ASP A 230 -30.75 0.11 -0.79
N ALA A 231 -29.78 -0.59 -1.35
CA ALA A 231 -29.27 -0.28 -2.68
C ALA A 231 -30.30 -0.53 -3.79
N LEU A 232 -31.04 -1.63 -3.73
CA LEU A 232 -32.13 -1.91 -4.68
C LEU A 232 -33.21 -0.82 -4.63
N THR A 233 -33.62 -0.41 -3.42
CA THR A 233 -34.62 0.65 -3.24
C THR A 233 -34.13 1.97 -3.87
N HIS A 234 -32.86 2.31 -3.70
CA HIS A 234 -32.26 3.49 -4.29
C HIS A 234 -32.34 3.46 -5.83
N TYR A 235 -31.86 2.39 -6.46
CA TYR A 235 -31.85 2.28 -7.91
C TYR A 235 -33.24 2.07 -8.53
N GLN A 236 -34.23 1.58 -7.79
CA GLN A 236 -35.61 1.52 -8.23
C GLN A 236 -36.26 2.91 -8.44
N GLN A 237 -35.78 3.93 -7.69
CA GLN A 237 -36.29 5.30 -7.75
C GLN A 237 -35.59 6.15 -8.82
N MET A 238 -34.48 5.70 -9.38
CA MET A 238 -33.72 6.42 -10.41
C MET A 238 -34.34 6.25 -11.79
N ASP A 239 -34.12 7.27 -12.64
CA ASP A 239 -34.47 7.17 -14.06
C ASP A 239 -33.66 6.06 -14.75
N ILE A 240 -34.30 5.36 -15.71
CA ILE A 240 -33.66 4.21 -16.37
C ILE A 240 -32.50 4.64 -17.25
N GLN A 241 -32.52 5.84 -17.82
CA GLN A 241 -31.40 6.34 -18.62
C GLN A 241 -30.18 6.56 -17.73
N GLU A 242 -30.37 7.15 -16.55
CA GLU A 242 -29.33 7.39 -15.57
C GLU A 242 -28.75 6.06 -15.05
N VAL A 243 -29.61 5.10 -14.70
CA VAL A 243 -29.20 3.73 -14.31
C VAL A 243 -28.40 3.05 -15.41
N SER A 244 -28.82 3.20 -16.66
CA SER A 244 -28.17 2.60 -17.82
C SER A 244 -26.77 3.19 -18.05
N ASP A 245 -26.61 4.49 -17.93
CA ASP A 245 -25.34 5.19 -18.10
C ASP A 245 -24.37 4.86 -16.96
N GLU A 246 -24.88 4.80 -15.73
CA GLU A 246 -24.08 4.40 -14.55
C GLU A 246 -23.64 2.93 -14.64
N ALA A 247 -24.51 2.03 -15.09
CA ALA A 247 -24.19 0.61 -15.26
C ALA A 247 -23.13 0.39 -16.35
N GLU A 248 -23.22 1.10 -17.48
CA GLU A 248 -22.19 1.07 -18.53
C GLU A 248 -20.84 1.53 -17.98
N ALA A 249 -20.81 2.65 -17.24
CA ALA A 249 -19.60 3.20 -16.65
C ALA A 249 -19.00 2.26 -15.57
N ALA A 250 -19.84 1.64 -14.75
CA ALA A 250 -19.42 0.68 -13.73
C ALA A 250 -18.85 -0.59 -14.37
N LYS A 251 -19.52 -1.12 -15.38
CA LYS A 251 -19.06 -2.32 -16.11
C LYS A 251 -17.75 -2.08 -16.84
N ARG A 252 -17.61 -0.91 -17.48
CA ARG A 252 -16.35 -0.51 -18.12
C ARG A 252 -15.21 -0.48 -17.11
N ARG A 253 -15.42 0.11 -15.92
CA ARG A 253 -14.39 0.15 -14.84
C ARG A 253 -14.02 -1.25 -14.36
N GLU A 254 -15.00 -2.13 -14.18
CA GLU A 254 -14.79 -3.53 -13.77
C GLU A 254 -13.91 -4.27 -14.78
N ILE A 255 -14.23 -4.17 -16.08
CA ILE A 255 -13.47 -4.83 -17.15
C ILE A 255 -12.04 -4.28 -17.25
N ILE A 256 -11.86 -2.97 -17.17
CA ILE A 256 -10.52 -2.34 -17.17
C ILE A 256 -9.72 -2.84 -15.97
N ALA A 257 -10.29 -2.84 -14.78
CA ALA A 257 -9.59 -3.29 -13.58
C ALA A 257 -9.18 -4.77 -13.67
N ALA A 258 -10.07 -5.64 -14.17
CA ALA A 258 -9.77 -7.05 -14.36
C ALA A 258 -8.64 -7.27 -15.38
N LYS A 259 -8.73 -6.64 -16.56
CA LYS A 259 -7.71 -6.80 -17.62
C LYS A 259 -6.36 -6.19 -17.23
N VAL A 260 -6.34 -5.04 -16.56
CA VAL A 260 -5.11 -4.45 -16.03
C VAL A 260 -4.51 -5.36 -14.94
N GLY A 261 -5.36 -5.95 -14.09
CA GLY A 261 -4.95 -6.95 -13.10
C GLY A 261 -4.32 -8.20 -13.73
N GLU A 262 -4.89 -8.70 -14.83
CA GLU A 262 -4.33 -9.81 -15.59
C GLU A 262 -2.96 -9.47 -16.19
N ILE A 263 -2.82 -8.29 -16.79
CA ILE A 263 -1.54 -7.81 -17.34
C ILE A 263 -0.49 -7.69 -16.23
N PHE A 264 -0.87 -7.15 -15.07
CA PHE A 264 0.01 -7.07 -13.91
C PHE A 264 0.41 -8.46 -13.42
N GLY A 265 -0.56 -9.37 -13.25
CA GLY A 265 -0.31 -10.74 -12.84
C GLY A 265 0.62 -11.49 -13.79
N ALA A 266 0.42 -11.33 -15.10
CA ALA A 266 1.28 -11.91 -16.11
C ALA A 266 2.72 -11.37 -16.04
N THR A 267 2.88 -10.05 -15.89
CA THR A 267 4.21 -9.43 -15.73
C THR A 267 4.90 -9.87 -14.43
N ALA A 268 4.16 -9.90 -13.32
CA ALA A 268 4.71 -10.27 -12.02
C ALA A 268 5.08 -11.76 -11.92
N SER A 269 4.34 -12.64 -12.61
CA SER A 269 4.62 -14.08 -12.67
C SER A 269 5.68 -14.47 -13.69
N ASP A 270 5.96 -13.60 -14.68
CA ASP A 270 7.04 -13.84 -15.62
C ASP A 270 8.40 -13.51 -14.99
N GLY A 271 9.07 -14.56 -14.49
CA GLY A 271 10.37 -14.44 -13.86
C GLY A 271 11.45 -13.85 -14.75
N TRP A 272 11.37 -14.03 -16.07
CA TRP A 272 12.36 -13.48 -17.00
C TRP A 272 12.20 -11.95 -17.16
N THR A 273 10.99 -11.49 -17.44
CA THR A 273 10.67 -10.06 -17.55
C THR A 273 10.97 -9.33 -16.24
N SER A 274 10.52 -9.89 -15.11
CA SER A 274 10.78 -9.32 -13.77
C SER A 274 12.28 -9.22 -13.48
N SER A 275 13.07 -10.26 -13.80
CA SER A 275 14.52 -10.28 -13.59
C SER A 275 15.25 -9.29 -14.50
N PHE A 276 14.83 -9.16 -15.76
CA PHE A 276 15.41 -8.20 -16.69
C PHE A 276 15.24 -6.76 -16.17
N TRP A 277 14.02 -6.36 -15.82
CA TRP A 277 13.75 -5.01 -15.36
C TRP A 277 14.37 -4.71 -13.99
N ALA A 278 14.38 -5.70 -13.08
CA ALA A 278 15.07 -5.58 -11.79
C ALA A 278 16.57 -5.39 -11.98
N THR A 279 17.19 -6.15 -12.89
CA THR A 279 18.62 -6.03 -13.22
C THR A 279 18.94 -4.68 -13.85
N LEU A 280 18.10 -4.20 -14.76
CA LEU A 280 18.27 -2.89 -15.38
C LEU A 280 18.17 -1.76 -14.34
N PHE A 281 17.18 -1.82 -13.43
CA PHE A 281 17.06 -0.85 -12.34
C PHE A 281 18.26 -0.90 -11.40
N MET A 282 18.74 -2.10 -11.06
CA MET A 282 19.95 -2.28 -10.24
C MET A 282 21.17 -1.66 -10.94
N ALA A 283 21.36 -1.88 -12.24
CA ALA A 283 22.47 -1.31 -13.00
C ALA A 283 22.45 0.23 -12.95
N ILE A 284 21.29 0.84 -13.17
CA ILE A 284 21.11 2.30 -13.04
C ILE A 284 21.47 2.77 -11.62
N THR A 285 21.00 2.07 -10.61
CA THR A 285 21.27 2.39 -9.20
C THR A 285 22.77 2.30 -8.91
N ILE A 286 23.44 1.25 -9.38
CA ILE A 286 24.90 1.08 -9.22
C ILE A 286 25.66 2.22 -9.89
N ILE A 287 25.28 2.62 -11.09
CA ILE A 287 25.92 3.74 -11.81
C ILE A 287 25.79 5.04 -11.02
N ILE A 288 24.60 5.32 -10.48
CA ILE A 288 24.36 6.51 -9.66
C ILE A 288 25.21 6.49 -8.38
N VAL A 289 25.22 5.36 -7.67
CA VAL A 289 25.97 5.20 -6.41
C VAL A 289 27.47 5.21 -6.65
N ALA A 290 27.97 4.61 -7.72
CA ALA A 290 29.38 4.61 -8.11
C ALA A 290 29.90 6.05 -8.40
N GLY A 291 29.03 6.96 -8.81
CA GLY A 291 29.35 8.39 -8.94
C GLY A 291 29.61 9.09 -7.61
N GLY A 292 29.40 8.42 -6.48
CA GLY A 292 29.58 8.94 -5.11
C GLY A 292 28.51 9.94 -4.70
N VAL A 293 28.70 10.55 -3.53
CA VAL A 293 27.68 11.41 -2.89
C VAL A 293 27.38 12.65 -3.75
N SER A 294 28.38 13.43 -4.11
CA SER A 294 28.16 14.73 -4.77
C SER A 294 27.84 14.61 -6.26
N ARG A 295 28.53 13.71 -7.00
CA ARG A 295 28.37 13.59 -8.45
C ARG A 295 27.31 12.61 -8.88
N GLY A 296 27.04 11.59 -8.05
CA GLY A 296 26.02 10.58 -8.28
C GLY A 296 24.72 10.92 -7.57
N ILE A 297 24.65 10.63 -6.27
CA ILE A 297 23.42 10.70 -5.51
C ILE A 297 22.83 12.12 -5.47
N GLU A 298 23.64 13.13 -5.13
CA GLU A 298 23.17 14.52 -5.05
C GLU A 298 22.64 15.03 -6.39
N ARG A 299 23.33 14.70 -7.51
CA ARG A 299 22.89 15.10 -8.84
C ARG A 299 21.58 14.41 -9.22
N ALA A 300 21.47 13.11 -8.98
CA ALA A 300 20.24 12.37 -9.22
C ALA A 300 19.08 12.95 -8.42
N CYS A 301 19.24 13.21 -7.13
CA CYS A 301 18.20 13.79 -6.28
C CYS A 301 17.81 15.21 -6.74
N LYS A 302 18.76 16.04 -7.17
CA LYS A 302 18.47 17.39 -7.69
C LYS A 302 17.60 17.38 -8.96
N VAL A 303 17.61 16.31 -9.73
CA VAL A 303 16.77 16.16 -10.93
C VAL A 303 15.49 15.41 -10.63
N LEU A 304 15.60 14.24 -9.99
CA LEU A 304 14.47 13.33 -9.79
C LEU A 304 13.45 13.87 -8.78
N MET A 305 13.89 14.56 -7.73
CA MET A 305 12.97 15.08 -6.71
C MET A 305 12.07 16.22 -7.23
N PRO A 306 12.60 17.27 -7.90
CA PRO A 306 11.72 18.25 -8.54
C PRO A 306 10.80 17.64 -9.59
N LEU A 307 11.29 16.68 -10.38
CA LEU A 307 10.47 15.97 -11.36
C LEU A 307 9.32 15.21 -10.68
N LEU A 308 9.58 14.48 -9.59
CA LEU A 308 8.56 13.78 -8.82
C LEU A 308 7.52 14.75 -8.28
N ILE A 309 7.94 15.87 -7.69
CA ILE A 309 7.03 16.91 -7.18
C ILE A 309 6.17 17.48 -8.32
N ALA A 310 6.76 17.75 -9.48
CA ALA A 310 6.03 18.24 -10.64
C ALA A 310 4.98 17.22 -11.12
N LEU A 311 5.34 15.92 -11.17
CA LEU A 311 4.40 14.86 -11.55
C LEU A 311 3.25 14.74 -10.55
N ILE A 312 3.54 14.82 -9.23
CA ILE A 312 2.49 14.80 -8.20
C ILE A 312 1.57 16.01 -8.36
N LEU A 313 2.09 17.20 -8.62
CA LEU A 313 1.26 18.40 -8.86
C LEU A 313 0.37 18.23 -10.10
N VAL A 314 0.90 17.69 -11.18
CA VAL A 314 0.09 17.37 -12.38
C VAL A 314 -1.02 16.38 -12.03
N MET A 315 -0.73 15.34 -11.26
CA MET A 315 -1.74 14.38 -10.80
C MET A 315 -2.81 15.03 -9.91
N VAL A 316 -2.42 15.94 -9.01
CA VAL A 316 -3.37 16.69 -8.17
C VAL A 316 -4.28 17.56 -9.05
N VAL A 317 -3.70 18.33 -9.98
CA VAL A 317 -4.47 19.15 -10.91
C VAL A 317 -5.45 18.29 -11.73
N TYR A 318 -4.98 17.17 -12.26
CA TYR A 318 -5.84 16.22 -12.97
C TYR A 318 -6.98 15.70 -12.07
N GLY A 319 -6.66 15.36 -10.80
CA GLY A 319 -7.64 14.87 -9.81
C GLY A 319 -8.76 15.87 -9.52
N VAL A 320 -8.46 17.19 -9.50
CA VAL A 320 -9.46 18.24 -9.25
C VAL A 320 -10.59 18.22 -10.29
N PHE A 321 -10.29 17.84 -11.53
CA PHE A 321 -11.27 17.76 -12.60
C PHE A 321 -12.01 16.40 -12.69
N GLN A 322 -11.72 15.46 -11.77
CA GLN A 322 -12.37 14.15 -11.79
C GLN A 322 -13.68 14.16 -10.99
N PRO A 323 -14.70 13.40 -11.44
CA PRO A 323 -15.89 13.14 -10.64
C PRO A 323 -15.50 12.48 -9.30
N GLY A 324 -16.05 12.95 -8.18
CA GLY A 324 -15.74 12.44 -6.84
C GLY A 324 -14.59 13.15 -6.13
N PHE A 325 -14.02 14.22 -6.70
CA PHE A 325 -12.99 15.02 -6.03
C PHE A 325 -13.48 15.60 -4.69
N GLU A 326 -14.71 16.12 -4.66
CA GLU A 326 -15.30 16.66 -3.43
C GLU A 326 -15.43 15.59 -2.35
N GLU A 327 -15.85 14.38 -2.70
CA GLU A 327 -15.96 13.23 -1.78
C GLU A 327 -14.58 12.81 -1.26
N ALA A 328 -13.56 12.81 -2.12
CA ALA A 328 -12.20 12.53 -1.72
C ALA A 328 -11.65 13.60 -0.75
N VAL A 329 -11.93 14.87 -0.99
CA VAL A 329 -11.56 15.97 -0.08
C VAL A 329 -12.27 15.81 1.26
N ARG A 330 -13.56 15.55 1.28
CA ARG A 330 -14.32 15.29 2.52
C ARG A 330 -13.72 14.11 3.28
N PHE A 331 -13.44 13.01 2.59
CA PHE A 331 -12.85 11.82 3.21
C PHE A 331 -11.51 12.09 3.91
N VAL A 332 -10.69 12.99 3.38
CA VAL A 332 -9.40 13.37 3.98
C VAL A 332 -9.56 14.42 5.09
N PHE A 333 -10.50 15.37 4.95
CA PHE A 333 -10.61 16.51 5.85
C PHE A 333 -11.77 16.41 6.86
N GLU A 334 -12.67 15.46 6.72
CA GLU A 334 -13.71 15.14 7.71
C GLU A 334 -13.33 13.88 8.50
N PRO A 335 -12.59 14.01 9.62
CA PRO A 335 -12.09 12.85 10.37
C PRO A 335 -13.24 12.09 11.03
N ASP A 336 -13.36 10.80 10.70
CA ASP A 336 -14.35 9.89 11.27
C ASP A 336 -13.70 8.93 12.26
N ALA A 337 -13.86 9.22 13.55
CA ALA A 337 -13.31 8.40 14.63
C ALA A 337 -13.90 6.98 14.69
N SER A 338 -15.11 6.79 14.15
CA SER A 338 -15.77 5.47 14.13
C SER A 338 -15.07 4.47 13.21
N LYS A 339 -14.35 4.96 12.22
CA LYS A 339 -13.63 4.16 11.23
C LYS A 339 -12.18 3.86 11.62
N LEU A 340 -11.65 4.57 12.63
CA LEU A 340 -10.30 4.32 13.11
C LEU A 340 -10.24 3.04 13.91
N ARG A 341 -9.31 2.17 13.54
CA ARG A 341 -9.09 0.87 14.18
C ARG A 341 -7.90 0.95 15.14
N PRO A 342 -7.92 0.20 16.27
CA PRO A 342 -6.71 0.08 17.11
C PRO A 342 -5.49 -0.44 16.34
N SER A 343 -5.69 -1.36 15.38
CA SER A 343 -4.65 -1.82 14.46
C SER A 343 -4.14 -0.71 13.54
N GLY A 344 -4.99 0.25 13.16
CA GLY A 344 -4.62 1.40 12.34
C GLY A 344 -3.58 2.30 12.99
N VAL A 345 -3.59 2.42 14.32
CA VAL A 345 -2.54 3.15 15.05
C VAL A 345 -1.19 2.43 14.93
N LEU A 346 -1.18 1.09 15.05
CA LEU A 346 0.03 0.30 14.85
C LEU A 346 0.50 0.34 13.39
N GLU A 347 -0.42 0.33 12.43
CA GLU A 347 -0.11 0.50 11.02
C GLU A 347 0.47 1.89 10.72
N ALA A 348 -0.07 2.95 11.32
CA ALA A 348 0.46 4.31 11.22
C ALA A 348 1.88 4.39 11.79
N LEU A 349 2.11 3.80 12.96
CA LEU A 349 3.43 3.74 13.59
C LEU A 349 4.42 2.94 12.72
N GLY A 350 4.03 1.74 12.27
CA GLY A 350 4.84 0.92 11.39
C GLY A 350 5.18 1.62 10.07
N HIS A 351 4.21 2.34 9.49
CA HIS A 351 4.42 3.10 8.28
C HIS A 351 5.33 4.33 8.51
N ALA A 352 5.23 4.99 9.68
CA ALA A 352 6.14 6.06 10.06
C ALA A 352 7.60 5.58 10.16
N PHE A 353 7.83 4.41 10.76
CA PHE A 353 9.15 3.78 10.79
C PHE A 353 9.67 3.40 9.41
N PHE A 354 8.78 2.96 8.53
CA PHE A 354 9.15 2.55 7.18
C PHE A 354 9.51 3.73 6.27
N THR A 355 8.94 4.91 6.56
CA THR A 355 9.10 6.13 5.74
C THR A 355 10.36 6.90 6.10
N LEU A 356 10.86 6.75 7.31
CA LEU A 356 12.02 7.47 7.85
C LEU A 356 13.29 6.64 7.76
#